data_433f0d3bbf35bbe3d10bc8459aa83833
#
_entry.id   433f0d3bbf35bbe3d10bc8459aa83833
#
_cell.length_a   1.000
_cell.length_b   1.000
_cell.length_c   1.000
_cell.angle_alpha   90.00
_cell.angle_beta   90.00
_cell.angle_gamma   90.00
#
_symmetry.space_group_name_H-M   'P 1'
#
loop_
_entity.id
_entity.type
_entity.pdbx_description
1 polymer ?
#
loop_
_entity_poly.entity_id
_entity_poly.type
_entity_poly.pdbx_seq_one_letter_code
_entity_poly.pdbx_strand_id
1 'polypeptide(L)'
;QFIRIRTENYCEENVTQNKTFSGSWVGKRYHDMPDSLFSVSDSEIKAYYNSHKARYEQKPSRTLSYVVFEVAPSAEDMATLEKTVREVGDEFAASDDPKAFAKNNRFGKITDNYRSVAQLLDDEAEALANGKQYGPVLKNDTWTMTRVVETLNAPDSVGVRHIVLTYDQRDLADSLMTALRQGADFAQAARTHSLYMQDAGNGGDAGVMPFSAFPDELSGLLSTAKQGDILRVEVGDVIQILQVYRLDKPSKHMRLATITYPVEASSATRRNVHSQASLFSVEGKGSVDAFNEAANKGNLTPREAKLTQGDRLLQGLADSRELVRWAYDAKVGAISEIFPVGDDYVVAVVTEIDNEDYTPIEKVANNIRQTLITDKKFEKIVSEMKGSTIEEVAQNLGTEVVPFEDVRYGSFFIRNMGVEPRVIGAITATEQTNTLSEPVKGNVGAYVFVVTDIQEAETPQSIEAEKVRAEASSQGMIQRRLFDFLEQMSNVEDLRGKYF
;
A
#
# COMPACT_ATOMS: atom_id res chain seq x y z
N GLN A 1 -13.01 8.16 -26.81
CA GLN A 1 -13.88 9.34 -27.00
C GLN A 1 -14.07 10.09 -25.69
N PHE A 2 -14.34 9.41 -24.58
CA PHE A 2 -14.50 9.99 -23.22
C PHE A 2 -13.21 10.67 -22.70
N ILE A 3 -12.07 10.05 -22.90
CA ILE A 3 -10.74 10.58 -22.54
C ILE A 3 -10.44 11.84 -23.35
N ARG A 4 -10.79 11.86 -24.64
CA ARG A 4 -10.54 12.98 -25.54
C ARG A 4 -11.39 14.21 -25.20
N ILE A 5 -12.67 14.02 -24.86
CA ILE A 5 -13.56 15.11 -24.43
C ILE A 5 -13.06 15.73 -23.11
N ARG A 6 -12.54 14.90 -22.18
CA ARG A 6 -12.03 15.38 -20.91
C ARG A 6 -10.69 16.13 -21.03
N THR A 7 -9.84 15.74 -21.98
CA THR A 7 -8.58 16.45 -22.27
C THR A 7 -8.79 17.76 -23.04
N GLU A 8 -9.79 17.86 -23.89
CA GLU A 8 -10.14 19.11 -24.59
C GLU A 8 -10.67 20.17 -23.61
N ASN A 9 -11.45 19.79 -22.59
CA ASN A 9 -11.97 20.70 -21.56
C ASN A 9 -10.98 20.91 -20.39
N TYR A 10 -9.92 20.12 -20.29
CA TYR A 10 -9.02 20.13 -19.13
C TYR A 10 -8.32 21.47 -18.92
N CYS A 11 -7.99 22.18 -19.98
CA CYS A 11 -7.33 23.50 -19.88
C CYS A 11 -8.29 24.56 -19.33
N GLU A 12 -9.56 24.55 -19.74
CA GLU A 12 -10.58 25.47 -19.21
C GLU A 12 -10.92 25.14 -17.76
N GLU A 13 -11.08 23.85 -17.42
CA GLU A 13 -11.28 23.39 -16.06
C GLU A 13 -10.09 23.73 -15.16
N ASN A 14 -8.85 23.60 -15.63
CA ASN A 14 -7.65 23.88 -14.85
C ASN A 14 -7.49 25.38 -14.56
N VAL A 15 -7.81 26.25 -15.52
CA VAL A 15 -7.84 27.71 -15.30
C VAL A 15 -8.89 28.06 -14.25
N THR A 16 -10.08 27.46 -14.31
CA THR A 16 -11.16 27.70 -13.35
C THR A 16 -10.80 27.15 -11.95
N GLN A 17 -10.17 25.96 -11.87
CA GLN A 17 -9.79 25.34 -10.61
C GLN A 17 -8.65 26.06 -9.89
N ASN A 18 -7.82 26.80 -10.59
CA ASN A 18 -6.66 27.51 -10.02
C ASN A 18 -6.92 28.99 -9.73
N LYS A 19 -8.12 29.51 -10.03
CA LYS A 19 -8.50 30.86 -9.59
C LYS A 19 -8.43 30.96 -8.07
N THR A 20 -7.99 32.10 -7.58
CA THR A 20 -8.00 32.40 -6.14
C THR A 20 -9.05 33.45 -5.82
N PHE A 21 -9.72 33.21 -4.71
CA PHE A 21 -10.82 34.04 -4.25
C PHE A 21 -10.49 34.59 -2.88
N SER A 22 -10.63 35.90 -2.70
CA SER A 22 -10.45 36.59 -1.43
C SER A 22 -11.71 37.38 -1.08
N GLY A 23 -11.97 37.51 0.22
CA GLY A 23 -13.18 38.19 0.67
C GLY A 23 -13.40 38.10 2.17
N SER A 24 -14.65 38.14 2.57
CA SER A 24 -15.05 38.02 3.98
C SER A 24 -16.25 37.10 4.14
N TRP A 25 -16.33 36.47 5.31
CA TRP A 25 -17.48 35.65 5.68
C TRP A 25 -18.01 35.98 7.06
N VAL A 26 -19.26 35.63 7.29
CA VAL A 26 -19.97 35.67 8.57
C VAL A 26 -20.70 34.37 8.75
N GLY A 27 -20.72 33.85 9.96
CA GLY A 27 -21.44 32.61 10.23
C GLY A 27 -21.67 32.34 11.71
N LYS A 28 -22.49 31.37 11.99
CA LYS A 28 -22.79 30.88 13.34
C LYS A 28 -22.71 29.37 13.35
N ARG A 29 -22.04 28.81 14.35
CA ARG A 29 -21.84 27.38 14.46
C ARG A 29 -23.05 26.69 15.08
N TYR A 30 -23.36 25.45 14.65
CA TYR A 30 -24.49 24.67 15.17
C TYR A 30 -24.31 24.31 16.64
N HIS A 31 -23.08 24.15 17.11
CA HIS A 31 -22.83 23.79 18.52
C HIS A 31 -23.13 24.93 19.50
N ASP A 32 -23.18 26.18 19.01
CA ASP A 32 -23.56 27.34 19.84
C ASP A 32 -25.04 27.31 20.25
N MET A 33 -25.81 26.40 19.65
CA MET A 33 -27.22 26.21 19.90
C MET A 33 -27.49 24.81 20.53
N PRO A 34 -28.02 24.74 21.77
CA PRO A 34 -28.31 23.44 22.38
C PRO A 34 -29.31 22.61 21.59
N ASP A 35 -29.03 21.30 21.42
CA ASP A 35 -29.93 20.36 20.71
C ASP A 35 -31.33 20.32 21.31
N SER A 36 -31.43 20.55 22.62
CA SER A 36 -32.69 20.54 23.37
C SER A 36 -33.73 21.57 22.91
N LEU A 37 -33.29 22.58 22.15
CA LEU A 37 -34.20 23.58 21.57
C LEU A 37 -34.90 23.06 20.29
N PHE A 38 -34.50 21.94 19.78
CA PHE A 38 -34.95 21.40 18.48
C PHE A 38 -35.52 19.99 18.66
N SER A 39 -36.84 19.89 18.78
CA SER A 39 -37.51 18.60 18.83
C SER A 39 -37.61 17.97 17.42
N VAL A 40 -37.38 16.67 17.36
CA VAL A 40 -37.55 15.86 16.14
C VAL A 40 -38.48 14.69 16.51
N SER A 41 -39.59 14.60 15.81
CA SER A 41 -40.58 13.53 16.00
C SER A 41 -40.19 12.27 15.21
N ASP A 42 -40.70 11.12 15.61
CA ASP A 42 -40.53 9.86 14.92
C ASP A 42 -41.14 9.87 13.50
N SER A 43 -42.18 10.70 13.29
CA SER A 43 -42.76 10.90 11.97
C SER A 43 -41.81 11.62 11.02
N GLU A 44 -41.02 12.61 11.47
CA GLU A 44 -40.00 13.29 10.69
C GLU A 44 -38.85 12.35 10.37
N ILE A 45 -38.42 11.54 11.34
CA ILE A 45 -37.39 10.52 11.11
C ILE A 45 -37.82 9.53 10.03
N LYS A 46 -39.06 9.04 10.10
CA LYS A 46 -39.61 8.11 9.11
C LYS A 46 -39.75 8.75 7.74
N ALA A 47 -40.19 9.99 7.68
CA ALA A 47 -40.28 10.75 6.42
C ALA A 47 -38.90 10.93 5.76
N TYR A 48 -37.91 11.32 6.55
CA TYR A 48 -36.52 11.47 6.08
C TYR A 48 -35.96 10.15 5.58
N TYR A 49 -36.12 9.06 6.36
CA TYR A 49 -35.68 7.73 5.97
C TYR A 49 -36.26 7.30 4.62
N ASN A 50 -37.57 7.46 4.45
CA ASN A 50 -38.25 7.05 3.21
C ASN A 50 -37.83 7.89 2.00
N SER A 51 -37.64 9.19 2.17
CA SER A 51 -37.18 10.08 1.07
C SER A 51 -35.71 9.87 0.69
N HIS A 52 -34.92 9.28 1.58
CA HIS A 52 -33.50 9.00 1.38
C HIS A 52 -33.17 7.50 1.40
N LYS A 53 -34.16 6.65 1.12
CA LYS A 53 -34.05 5.19 1.28
C LYS A 53 -32.84 4.58 0.57
N ALA A 54 -32.48 5.10 -0.62
CA ALA A 54 -31.29 4.67 -1.36
C ALA A 54 -29.94 4.86 -0.61
N ARG A 55 -29.89 5.75 0.39
CA ARG A 55 -28.69 5.92 1.24
C ARG A 55 -28.49 4.82 2.27
N TYR A 56 -29.54 4.06 2.51
CA TYR A 56 -29.60 2.99 3.51
C TYR A 56 -29.62 1.60 2.87
N GLU A 57 -29.41 1.53 1.54
CA GLU A 57 -29.26 0.28 0.83
C GLU A 57 -28.02 -0.47 1.36
N GLN A 58 -28.19 -1.75 1.62
CA GLN A 58 -27.13 -2.62 2.12
C GLN A 58 -27.16 -3.96 1.41
N LYS A 59 -26.01 -4.59 1.35
CA LYS A 59 -25.90 -5.96 0.84
C LYS A 59 -26.16 -6.96 1.97
N PRO A 60 -26.73 -8.14 1.69
CA PRO A 60 -26.81 -9.21 2.64
C PRO A 60 -25.49 -9.45 3.37
N SER A 61 -25.54 -9.63 4.66
CA SER A 61 -24.33 -9.78 5.47
C SER A 61 -24.44 -10.89 6.51
N ARG A 62 -23.28 -11.33 6.99
CA ARG A 62 -23.12 -12.31 8.07
C ARG A 62 -22.17 -11.71 9.10
N THR A 63 -22.53 -11.77 10.36
CA THR A 63 -21.61 -11.45 11.46
C THR A 63 -21.11 -12.73 12.08
N LEU A 64 -19.81 -12.83 12.25
CA LEU A 64 -19.11 -13.96 12.84
C LEU A 64 -18.42 -13.51 14.13
N SER A 65 -18.45 -14.38 15.14
CA SER A 65 -17.46 -14.36 16.21
C SER A 65 -16.49 -15.51 15.99
N TYR A 66 -15.18 -15.27 16.09
CA TYR A 66 -14.18 -16.28 15.81
C TYR A 66 -13.00 -16.21 16.75
N VAL A 67 -12.36 -17.36 16.98
CA VAL A 67 -11.14 -17.50 17.78
C VAL A 67 -10.02 -18.01 16.86
N VAL A 68 -8.85 -17.40 17.01
CA VAL A 68 -7.62 -17.83 16.32
C VAL A 68 -6.77 -18.60 17.32
N PHE A 69 -6.37 -19.79 16.93
CA PHE A 69 -5.42 -20.64 17.62
C PHE A 69 -4.07 -20.48 16.91
N GLU A 70 -3.26 -19.58 17.47
CA GLU A 70 -1.96 -19.22 16.88
C GLU A 70 -0.98 -20.38 17.03
N VAL A 71 -0.33 -20.75 15.92
CA VAL A 71 0.68 -21.79 15.88
C VAL A 71 2.06 -21.16 15.99
N ALA A 72 2.47 -20.85 17.21
CA ALA A 72 3.80 -20.34 17.49
C ALA A 72 4.77 -21.46 17.95
N PRO A 73 6.07 -21.34 17.69
CA PRO A 73 7.08 -22.28 18.20
C PRO A 73 7.02 -22.38 19.72
N SER A 74 6.97 -23.58 20.25
CA SER A 74 7.02 -23.85 21.68
C SER A 74 8.42 -23.65 22.25
N ALA A 75 8.53 -23.54 23.58
CA ALA A 75 9.85 -23.50 24.24
C ALA A 75 10.68 -24.76 23.95
N GLU A 76 10.05 -25.93 23.78
CA GLU A 76 10.71 -27.18 23.42
C GLU A 76 11.21 -27.13 21.96
N ASP A 77 10.41 -26.57 21.03
CA ASP A 77 10.82 -26.35 19.65
C ASP A 77 12.06 -25.45 19.58
N MET A 78 12.04 -24.33 20.32
CA MET A 78 13.14 -23.40 20.40
C MET A 78 14.42 -24.07 20.95
N ALA A 79 14.30 -24.81 22.04
CA ALA A 79 15.44 -25.49 22.64
C ALA A 79 16.04 -26.58 21.73
N THR A 80 15.15 -27.34 21.05
CA THR A 80 15.56 -28.39 20.12
C THR A 80 16.25 -27.79 18.89
N LEU A 81 15.67 -26.71 18.33
CA LEU A 81 16.27 -25.99 17.21
C LEU A 81 17.61 -25.38 17.58
N GLU A 82 17.73 -24.72 18.73
CA GLU A 82 18.99 -24.13 19.21
C GLU A 82 20.09 -25.18 19.33
N LYS A 83 19.78 -26.34 19.91
CA LYS A 83 20.72 -27.45 20.02
C LYS A 83 21.21 -27.89 18.64
N THR A 84 20.28 -28.14 17.71
CA THR A 84 20.61 -28.56 16.34
C THR A 84 21.46 -27.49 15.62
N VAL A 85 21.11 -26.23 15.76
CA VAL A 85 21.84 -25.12 15.14
C VAL A 85 23.26 -24.99 15.69
N ARG A 86 23.45 -25.20 16.98
CA ARG A 86 24.79 -25.18 17.59
C ARG A 86 25.66 -26.35 17.11
N GLU A 87 25.11 -27.57 17.07
CA GLU A 87 25.78 -28.74 16.54
C GLU A 87 26.22 -28.54 15.07
N VAL A 88 25.30 -28.12 14.22
CA VAL A 88 25.59 -27.80 12.81
C VAL A 88 26.59 -26.64 12.70
N GLY A 89 26.49 -25.64 13.58
CA GLY A 89 27.42 -24.52 13.63
C GLY A 89 28.86 -24.94 13.93
N ASP A 90 29.04 -25.84 14.87
CA ASP A 90 30.37 -26.41 15.24
C ASP A 90 30.94 -27.24 14.08
N GLU A 91 30.12 -28.09 13.45
CA GLU A 91 30.49 -28.85 12.26
C GLU A 91 30.87 -27.95 11.09
N PHE A 92 30.07 -26.91 10.84
CA PHE A 92 30.31 -25.94 9.78
C PHE A 92 31.61 -25.15 10.04
N ALA A 93 31.86 -24.76 11.29
CA ALA A 93 33.10 -24.08 11.68
C ALA A 93 34.33 -24.95 11.47
N ALA A 94 34.23 -26.26 11.75
CA ALA A 94 35.30 -27.24 11.61
C ALA A 94 35.52 -27.72 10.15
N SER A 95 34.59 -27.46 9.25
CA SER A 95 34.68 -27.95 7.87
C SER A 95 35.82 -27.28 7.09
N ASP A 96 36.61 -28.07 6.37
CA ASP A 96 37.65 -27.59 5.47
C ASP A 96 37.06 -27.00 4.16
N ASP A 97 35.84 -27.42 3.76
CA ASP A 97 35.14 -26.93 2.59
C ASP A 97 33.75 -26.38 2.97
N PRO A 98 33.65 -25.09 3.35
CA PRO A 98 32.38 -24.47 3.72
C PRO A 98 31.40 -24.40 2.56
N LYS A 99 31.88 -24.38 1.29
CA LYS A 99 31.05 -24.37 0.10
C LYS A 99 30.32 -25.69 -0.09
N ALA A 100 31.05 -26.83 0.00
CA ALA A 100 30.47 -28.16 -0.09
C ALA A 100 29.53 -28.43 1.09
N PHE A 101 29.91 -28.02 2.31
CA PHE A 101 29.10 -28.18 3.51
C PHE A 101 27.72 -27.45 3.34
N ALA A 102 27.75 -26.19 2.98
CA ALA A 102 26.51 -25.42 2.79
C ALA A 102 25.65 -25.99 1.66
N LYS A 103 26.23 -26.40 0.52
CA LYS A 103 25.48 -27.04 -0.59
C LYS A 103 24.78 -28.32 -0.18
N ASN A 104 25.38 -29.08 0.73
CA ASN A 104 24.81 -30.35 1.23
C ASN A 104 23.81 -30.15 2.39
N ASN A 105 23.74 -28.96 2.96
CA ASN A 105 22.76 -28.61 3.98
C ASN A 105 21.46 -28.10 3.33
N ARG A 106 20.31 -28.62 3.79
CA ARG A 106 18.97 -28.20 3.28
C ARG A 106 18.74 -26.69 3.33
N PHE A 107 19.31 -26.03 4.32
CA PHE A 107 19.14 -24.60 4.58
C PHE A 107 20.38 -23.78 4.19
N GLY A 108 21.31 -24.40 3.51
CA GLY A 108 22.54 -23.76 3.07
C GLY A 108 22.40 -23.08 1.73
N LYS A 109 23.00 -21.91 1.60
CA LYS A 109 23.06 -21.12 0.38
C LYS A 109 24.45 -20.55 0.17
N ILE A 110 24.89 -20.49 -1.07
CA ILE A 110 26.08 -19.74 -1.47
C ILE A 110 25.59 -18.43 -2.11
N THR A 111 26.22 -17.32 -1.75
CA THR A 111 25.92 -16.04 -2.43
C THR A 111 26.34 -16.11 -3.89
N ASP A 112 25.47 -15.69 -4.77
CA ASP A 112 25.75 -15.66 -6.23
C ASP A 112 26.83 -14.64 -6.55
N ASN A 113 26.88 -13.52 -5.81
CA ASN A 113 27.77 -12.40 -6.06
C ASN A 113 28.72 -12.17 -4.88
N TYR A 114 29.83 -11.53 -5.16
CA TYR A 114 30.78 -11.08 -4.13
C TYR A 114 30.22 -9.85 -3.42
N ARG A 115 30.35 -9.81 -2.08
CA ARG A 115 29.99 -8.67 -1.24
C ARG A 115 31.24 -8.01 -0.68
N SER A 116 31.27 -6.68 -0.67
CA SER A 116 32.34 -5.96 0.03
C SER A 116 32.13 -6.03 1.55
N VAL A 117 33.21 -5.88 2.29
CA VAL A 117 33.12 -5.83 3.77
C VAL A 117 32.19 -4.72 4.26
N ALA A 118 32.12 -3.59 3.55
CA ALA A 118 31.24 -2.47 3.88
C ALA A 118 29.73 -2.79 3.71
N GLN A 119 29.38 -3.87 3.02
CA GLN A 119 27.99 -4.33 2.84
C GLN A 119 27.54 -5.33 3.89
N LEU A 120 28.43 -5.71 4.82
CA LEU A 120 28.15 -6.62 5.92
C LEU A 120 27.81 -5.83 7.18
N LEU A 121 27.13 -6.48 8.14
CA LEU A 121 26.95 -5.93 9.48
C LEU A 121 28.31 -5.89 10.20
N ASP A 122 28.50 -4.95 11.11
CA ASP A 122 29.81 -4.75 11.77
C ASP A 122 30.34 -6.03 12.44
N ASP A 123 29.49 -6.76 13.17
CA ASP A 123 29.82 -8.01 13.84
C ASP A 123 30.11 -9.16 12.85
N GLU A 124 29.39 -9.22 11.75
CA GLU A 124 29.60 -10.15 10.65
C GLU A 124 30.91 -9.85 9.92
N ALA A 125 31.12 -8.57 9.60
CA ALA A 125 32.34 -8.09 8.93
C ALA A 125 33.59 -8.42 9.73
N GLU A 126 33.59 -8.21 11.06
CA GLU A 126 34.73 -8.51 11.95
C GLU A 126 35.05 -10.00 11.96
N ALA A 127 34.04 -10.85 12.12
CA ALA A 127 34.24 -12.30 12.15
C ALA A 127 34.79 -12.82 10.82
N LEU A 128 34.16 -12.45 9.71
CA LEU A 128 34.51 -12.93 8.36
C LEU A 128 35.83 -12.36 7.85
N ALA A 129 36.20 -11.14 8.19
CA ALA A 129 37.48 -10.53 7.83
C ALA A 129 38.65 -11.31 8.48
N ASN A 130 38.47 -11.84 9.69
CA ASN A 130 39.44 -12.64 10.44
C ASN A 130 39.41 -14.14 10.06
N GLY A 131 38.65 -14.53 9.02
CA GLY A 131 38.51 -15.92 8.58
C GLY A 131 37.74 -16.84 9.54
N LYS A 132 36.99 -16.24 10.49
CA LYS A 132 36.17 -16.97 11.45
C LYS A 132 34.74 -17.12 10.89
N GLN A 133 34.00 -18.07 11.47
CA GLN A 133 32.57 -18.17 11.27
C GLN A 133 31.86 -17.01 11.97
N TYR A 134 30.88 -16.40 11.31
CA TYR A 134 29.86 -15.56 11.95
C TYR A 134 28.69 -16.42 12.39
N GLY A 135 28.23 -16.26 13.60
CA GLY A 135 27.12 -17.04 14.15
C GLY A 135 27.53 -18.46 14.62
N PRO A 136 26.55 -19.30 15.00
CA PRO A 136 25.09 -19.07 14.83
C PRO A 136 24.55 -17.91 15.68
N VAL A 137 23.75 -17.05 15.05
CA VAL A 137 23.08 -15.91 15.68
C VAL A 137 21.60 -15.90 15.32
N LEU A 138 20.74 -15.63 16.31
CA LEU A 138 19.30 -15.50 16.13
C LEU A 138 18.94 -14.04 15.87
N LYS A 139 18.39 -13.74 14.69
CA LYS A 139 17.87 -12.42 14.32
C LYS A 139 16.56 -12.61 13.50
N ASN A 140 15.51 -11.87 13.86
CA ASN A 140 14.22 -11.92 13.15
C ASN A 140 13.70 -13.37 12.94
N ASP A 141 13.62 -14.13 14.02
CA ASP A 141 13.16 -15.52 14.03
C ASP A 141 13.90 -16.45 13.05
N THR A 142 15.17 -16.14 12.79
CA THR A 142 16.02 -16.96 11.93
C THR A 142 17.43 -17.07 12.54
N TRP A 143 17.88 -18.28 12.74
CA TRP A 143 19.28 -18.56 13.07
C TRP A 143 20.11 -18.48 11.79
N THR A 144 21.19 -17.73 11.84
CA THR A 144 22.10 -17.56 10.70
C THR A 144 23.54 -17.84 11.11
N MET A 145 24.25 -18.57 10.26
CA MET A 145 25.71 -18.77 10.35
C MET A 145 26.32 -18.61 8.97
N THR A 146 27.48 -17.95 8.91
CA THR A 146 28.12 -17.59 7.65
C THR A 146 29.62 -17.83 7.70
N ARG A 147 30.19 -18.33 6.60
CA ARG A 147 31.62 -18.45 6.37
C ARG A 147 32.02 -17.95 4.98
N VAL A 148 33.28 -17.51 4.89
CA VAL A 148 33.87 -17.09 3.59
C VAL A 148 34.23 -18.33 2.78
N VAL A 149 33.79 -18.35 1.53
CA VAL A 149 34.16 -19.38 0.53
C VAL A 149 35.35 -18.93 -0.31
N GLU A 150 35.26 -17.70 -0.79
CA GLU A 150 36.25 -17.08 -1.67
C GLU A 150 36.43 -15.61 -1.31
N THR A 151 37.62 -15.09 -1.59
CA THR A 151 37.89 -13.67 -1.47
C THR A 151 38.45 -13.12 -2.77
N LEU A 152 38.03 -11.91 -3.11
CA LEU A 152 38.47 -11.20 -4.30
C LEU A 152 38.78 -9.75 -3.94
N ASN A 153 39.86 -9.19 -4.45
CA ASN A 153 40.14 -7.77 -4.34
C ASN A 153 39.58 -7.09 -5.61
N ALA A 154 38.55 -6.26 -5.44
CA ALA A 154 37.82 -5.64 -6.54
C ALA A 154 37.38 -4.21 -6.19
N PRO A 155 37.12 -3.34 -7.20
CA PRO A 155 36.55 -2.03 -6.94
C PRO A 155 35.21 -2.11 -6.19
N ASP A 156 34.95 -1.18 -5.28
CA ASP A 156 33.63 -1.16 -4.57
C ASP A 156 32.47 -0.85 -5.53
N SER A 157 32.71 0.01 -6.52
CA SER A 157 31.75 0.27 -7.59
C SER A 157 32.47 0.43 -8.93
N VAL A 158 31.75 0.14 -10.00
CA VAL A 158 32.22 0.20 -11.38
C VAL A 158 31.20 0.96 -12.23
N GLY A 159 31.67 1.97 -12.97
CA GLY A 159 30.90 2.66 -13.98
C GLY A 159 31.16 2.03 -15.35
N VAL A 160 30.10 1.55 -15.99
CA VAL A 160 30.19 0.89 -17.28
C VAL A 160 29.20 1.46 -18.30
N ARG A 161 29.64 1.44 -19.57
CA ARG A 161 28.72 1.49 -20.71
C ARG A 161 28.67 0.11 -21.33
N HIS A 162 27.53 -0.26 -21.92
CA HIS A 162 27.38 -1.57 -22.53
C HIS A 162 26.71 -1.52 -23.92
N ILE A 163 27.04 -2.48 -24.73
CA ILE A 163 26.37 -2.82 -25.99
C ILE A 163 25.93 -4.27 -25.87
N VAL A 164 24.63 -4.51 -25.97
CA VAL A 164 24.05 -5.86 -25.92
C VAL A 164 23.68 -6.32 -27.31
N LEU A 165 24.15 -7.50 -27.69
CA LEU A 165 23.93 -8.11 -29.00
C LEU A 165 23.36 -9.52 -28.83
N THR A 166 22.65 -10.05 -29.81
CA THR A 166 22.25 -11.45 -29.85
C THR A 166 23.43 -12.36 -30.12
N TYR A 167 23.32 -13.62 -29.74
CA TYR A 167 24.41 -14.59 -29.91
C TYR A 167 24.78 -14.86 -31.38
N ASP A 168 23.85 -14.73 -32.33
CA ASP A 168 24.06 -14.83 -33.77
C ASP A 168 24.83 -13.63 -34.36
N GLN A 169 24.98 -12.53 -33.63
CA GLN A 169 25.73 -11.33 -34.05
C GLN A 169 27.20 -11.36 -33.59
N ARG A 170 27.82 -12.54 -33.48
CA ARG A 170 29.21 -12.69 -33.07
C ARG A 170 30.20 -11.94 -33.96
N ASP A 171 30.02 -12.01 -35.25
CA ASP A 171 30.90 -11.34 -36.22
C ASP A 171 30.81 -9.81 -36.07
N LEU A 172 29.62 -9.29 -35.80
CA LEU A 172 29.42 -7.88 -35.49
C LEU A 172 30.09 -7.52 -34.15
N ALA A 173 29.98 -8.35 -33.12
CA ALA A 173 30.63 -8.15 -31.83
C ALA A 173 32.16 -8.08 -31.99
N ASP A 174 32.77 -8.97 -32.79
CA ASP A 174 34.21 -8.98 -33.06
C ASP A 174 34.68 -7.73 -33.83
N SER A 175 33.86 -7.30 -34.80
CA SER A 175 34.11 -6.07 -35.55
C SER A 175 34.02 -4.84 -34.65
N LEU A 176 33.00 -4.74 -33.82
CA LEU A 176 32.81 -3.67 -32.82
C LEU A 176 33.95 -3.65 -31.79
N MET A 177 34.33 -4.81 -31.25
CA MET A 177 35.46 -4.91 -30.32
C MET A 177 36.76 -4.34 -30.94
N THR A 178 37.01 -4.67 -32.18
CA THR A 178 38.21 -4.17 -32.91
C THR A 178 38.14 -2.66 -33.08
N ALA A 179 37.02 -2.15 -33.58
CA ALA A 179 36.81 -0.71 -33.81
C ALA A 179 36.89 0.11 -32.51
N LEU A 180 36.23 -0.35 -31.46
CA LEU A 180 36.20 0.32 -30.15
C LEU A 180 37.60 0.36 -29.50
N ARG A 181 38.39 -0.70 -29.63
CA ARG A 181 39.80 -0.72 -29.17
C ARG A 181 40.71 0.21 -29.97
N GLN A 182 40.33 0.53 -31.19
CA GLN A 182 41.02 1.51 -32.04
C GLN A 182 40.53 2.95 -31.82
N GLY A 183 39.60 3.17 -30.88
CA GLY A 183 39.11 4.49 -30.47
C GLY A 183 37.80 4.93 -31.15
N ALA A 184 37.04 4.02 -31.75
CA ALA A 184 35.68 4.34 -32.22
C ALA A 184 34.77 4.81 -31.04
N ASP A 185 33.81 5.66 -31.35
CA ASP A 185 32.86 6.20 -30.35
C ASP A 185 31.95 5.10 -29.87
N PHE A 186 32.11 4.75 -28.57
CA PHE A 186 31.29 3.73 -27.90
C PHE A 186 29.81 4.13 -27.84
N ALA A 187 29.54 5.40 -27.57
CA ALA A 187 28.16 5.87 -27.44
C ALA A 187 27.40 5.79 -28.77
N GLN A 188 28.10 6.10 -29.89
CA GLN A 188 27.54 5.95 -31.23
C GLN A 188 27.28 4.48 -31.57
N ALA A 189 28.24 3.61 -31.26
CA ALA A 189 28.10 2.16 -31.48
C ALA A 189 26.93 1.58 -30.64
N ALA A 190 26.75 2.01 -29.39
CA ALA A 190 25.66 1.59 -28.56
C ALA A 190 24.28 2.01 -29.11
N ARG A 191 24.14 3.27 -29.53
CA ARG A 191 22.91 3.77 -30.18
C ARG A 191 22.53 3.01 -31.44
N THR A 192 23.54 2.56 -32.20
CA THR A 192 23.33 1.93 -33.50
C THR A 192 23.05 0.44 -33.39
N HIS A 193 23.67 -0.25 -32.44
CA HIS A 193 23.74 -1.72 -32.46
C HIS A 193 23.21 -2.37 -31.20
N SER A 194 23.05 -1.66 -30.06
CA SER A 194 22.60 -2.30 -28.81
C SER A 194 21.14 -2.64 -28.87
N LEU A 195 20.81 -3.86 -28.49
CA LEU A 195 19.41 -4.33 -28.30
C LEU A 195 18.73 -3.76 -27.07
N TYR A 196 19.51 -3.32 -26.09
CA TYR A 196 18.97 -2.77 -24.85
C TYR A 196 18.62 -1.28 -25.02
N MET A 197 17.41 -1.04 -25.53
CA MET A 197 16.96 0.30 -25.96
C MET A 197 16.92 1.32 -24.83
N GLN A 198 16.79 0.88 -23.59
CA GLN A 198 16.71 1.78 -22.43
C GLN A 198 18.01 2.58 -22.25
N ASP A 199 19.16 1.94 -22.42
CA ASP A 199 20.47 2.59 -22.26
C ASP A 199 21.10 2.97 -23.59
N ALA A 200 20.71 2.32 -24.69
CA ALA A 200 21.23 2.61 -26.03
C ALA A 200 21.06 4.08 -26.40
N GLY A 201 19.91 4.69 -26.13
CA GLY A 201 19.64 6.11 -26.38
C GLY A 201 20.60 7.04 -25.63
N ASN A 202 21.04 6.64 -24.44
CA ASN A 202 22.02 7.35 -23.60
C ASN A 202 23.49 6.94 -23.89
N GLY A 203 23.74 6.32 -25.04
CA GLY A 203 25.08 5.89 -25.44
C GLY A 203 25.57 4.64 -24.69
N GLY A 204 24.64 3.81 -24.21
CA GLY A 204 24.89 2.57 -23.48
C GLY A 204 25.30 2.76 -22.03
N ASP A 205 25.16 3.96 -21.46
CA ASP A 205 25.56 4.25 -20.07
C ASP A 205 24.62 3.56 -19.08
N ALA A 206 25.13 2.52 -18.42
CA ALA A 206 24.43 1.79 -17.36
C ALA A 206 24.64 2.41 -15.96
N GLY A 207 25.39 3.50 -15.88
CA GLY A 207 25.70 4.18 -14.62
C GLY A 207 26.83 3.53 -13.83
N VAL A 208 26.97 3.99 -12.57
CA VAL A 208 27.93 3.44 -11.60
C VAL A 208 27.18 2.48 -10.68
N MET A 209 27.57 1.23 -10.68
CA MET A 209 26.93 0.17 -9.91
C MET A 209 27.89 -0.45 -8.89
N PRO A 210 27.42 -0.90 -7.72
CA PRO A 210 28.22 -1.69 -6.81
C PRO A 210 28.77 -2.92 -7.50
N PHE A 211 30.01 -3.32 -7.19
CA PHE A 211 30.62 -4.53 -7.77
C PHE A 211 29.75 -5.80 -7.55
N SER A 212 29.05 -5.87 -6.43
CA SER A 212 28.11 -6.95 -6.12
C SER A 212 26.88 -7.04 -7.03
N ALA A 213 26.61 -6.03 -7.87
CA ALA A 213 25.50 -6.05 -8.83
C ALA A 213 25.85 -6.79 -10.14
N PHE A 214 27.15 -7.05 -10.37
CA PHE A 214 27.58 -7.74 -11.58
C PHE A 214 27.53 -9.27 -11.40
N PRO A 215 27.08 -10.02 -12.41
CA PRO A 215 27.09 -11.48 -12.38
C PRO A 215 28.53 -12.03 -12.37
N ASP A 216 28.67 -13.31 -11.99
CA ASP A 216 29.95 -13.99 -11.82
C ASP A 216 30.86 -13.91 -13.05
N GLU A 217 30.29 -14.05 -14.23
CA GLU A 217 31.00 -14.01 -15.52
C GLU A 217 31.73 -12.67 -15.72
N LEU A 218 31.16 -11.60 -15.17
CA LEU A 218 31.75 -10.26 -15.23
C LEU A 218 32.68 -9.97 -14.05
N SER A 219 32.43 -10.54 -12.89
CA SER A 219 33.19 -10.27 -11.66
C SER A 219 34.69 -10.56 -11.81
N GLY A 220 35.04 -11.66 -12.46
CA GLY A 220 36.42 -12.01 -12.74
C GLY A 220 37.14 -10.99 -13.67
N LEU A 221 36.45 -10.53 -14.70
CA LEU A 221 36.96 -9.54 -15.64
C LEU A 221 37.08 -8.15 -15.02
N LEU A 222 36.04 -7.72 -14.32
CA LEU A 222 35.97 -6.38 -13.72
C LEU A 222 36.92 -6.22 -12.53
N SER A 223 37.27 -7.29 -11.83
CA SER A 223 38.21 -7.24 -10.70
C SER A 223 39.64 -6.86 -11.12
N THR A 224 40.00 -7.12 -12.37
CA THR A 224 41.32 -6.82 -12.91
C THR A 224 41.32 -5.71 -13.96
N ALA A 225 40.12 -5.20 -14.32
CA ALA A 225 39.93 -4.18 -15.30
C ALA A 225 40.56 -2.83 -14.93
N LYS A 226 40.91 -2.05 -15.94
CA LYS A 226 41.37 -0.66 -15.80
C LYS A 226 40.36 0.28 -16.42
N GLN A 227 40.36 1.51 -15.95
CA GLN A 227 39.57 2.53 -16.61
C GLN A 227 39.96 2.70 -18.07
N GLY A 228 38.99 2.65 -18.97
CA GLY A 228 39.18 2.67 -20.42
C GLY A 228 39.13 1.28 -21.08
N ASP A 229 39.19 0.19 -20.30
CA ASP A 229 39.14 -1.16 -20.87
C ASP A 229 37.83 -1.44 -21.60
N ILE A 230 37.94 -2.12 -22.74
CA ILE A 230 36.82 -2.67 -23.50
C ILE A 230 36.79 -4.18 -23.32
N LEU A 231 35.77 -4.69 -22.65
CA LEU A 231 35.61 -6.09 -22.30
C LEU A 231 34.46 -6.71 -23.09
N ARG A 232 34.59 -8.01 -23.41
CA ARG A 232 33.50 -8.79 -24.00
C ARG A 232 33.17 -9.96 -23.07
N VAL A 233 31.89 -10.19 -22.88
CA VAL A 233 31.40 -11.34 -22.12
C VAL A 233 30.16 -11.91 -22.81
N GLU A 234 29.97 -13.21 -22.69
CA GLU A 234 28.78 -13.92 -23.10
C GLU A 234 28.01 -14.29 -21.83
N VAL A 235 26.76 -13.80 -21.72
CA VAL A 235 25.88 -14.05 -20.54
C VAL A 235 24.56 -14.59 -21.08
N GLY A 236 24.28 -15.88 -20.82
CA GLY A 236 23.14 -16.56 -21.43
C GLY A 236 23.18 -16.51 -22.95
N ASP A 237 22.10 -16.01 -23.56
CA ASP A 237 21.95 -15.95 -25.03
C ASP A 237 22.40 -14.60 -25.64
N VAL A 238 23.10 -13.77 -24.88
CA VAL A 238 23.53 -12.45 -25.35
C VAL A 238 25.05 -12.26 -25.24
N ILE A 239 25.58 -11.43 -26.13
CA ILE A 239 26.95 -10.94 -26.06
C ILE A 239 26.89 -9.52 -25.53
N GLN A 240 27.68 -9.22 -24.51
CA GLN A 240 27.83 -7.87 -23.97
C GLN A 240 29.24 -7.36 -24.22
N ILE A 241 29.33 -6.17 -24.78
CA ILE A 241 30.59 -5.41 -24.89
C ILE A 241 30.50 -4.29 -23.87
N LEU A 242 31.45 -4.22 -22.94
CA LEU A 242 31.48 -3.24 -21.87
C LEU A 242 32.66 -2.29 -22.04
N GLN A 243 32.46 -1.01 -21.76
CA GLN A 243 33.50 -0.03 -21.57
C GLN A 243 33.51 0.39 -20.09
N VAL A 244 34.64 0.20 -19.42
CA VAL A 244 34.81 0.63 -18.03
C VAL A 244 35.25 2.09 -18.03
N TYR A 245 34.40 2.99 -17.59
CA TYR A 245 34.73 4.42 -17.54
C TYR A 245 35.05 4.94 -16.13
N ARG A 246 34.66 4.19 -15.07
CA ARG A 246 34.98 4.53 -13.69
C ARG A 246 35.24 3.28 -12.87
N LEU A 247 36.22 3.36 -11.98
CA LEU A 247 36.53 2.36 -10.97
C LEU A 247 36.78 3.08 -9.63
N ASP A 248 36.10 2.65 -8.59
CA ASP A 248 36.37 3.12 -7.24
C ASP A 248 37.57 2.39 -6.64
N LYS A 249 37.99 2.77 -5.43
CA LYS A 249 39.15 2.12 -4.78
C LYS A 249 38.85 0.64 -4.55
N PRO A 250 39.84 -0.23 -4.83
CA PRO A 250 39.69 -1.66 -4.54
C PRO A 250 39.55 -1.95 -3.06
N SER A 251 38.65 -2.85 -2.71
CA SER A 251 38.49 -3.40 -1.37
C SER A 251 38.36 -4.93 -1.42
N LYS A 252 38.40 -5.55 -0.23
CA LYS A 252 38.20 -6.99 -0.11
C LYS A 252 36.73 -7.32 -0.26
N HIS A 253 36.41 -8.14 -1.25
CA HIS A 253 35.08 -8.71 -1.49
C HIS A 253 35.10 -10.19 -1.14
N MET A 254 33.96 -10.71 -0.67
CA MET A 254 33.81 -12.08 -0.20
C MET A 254 32.60 -12.74 -0.84
N ARG A 255 32.76 -13.98 -1.24
CA ARG A 255 31.66 -14.89 -1.53
C ARG A 255 31.39 -15.70 -0.27
N LEU A 256 30.14 -15.81 0.12
CA LEU A 256 29.73 -16.34 1.41
C LEU A 256 28.94 -17.65 1.25
N ALA A 257 29.20 -18.58 2.12
CA ALA A 257 28.35 -19.73 2.42
C ALA A 257 27.55 -19.39 3.68
N THR A 258 26.24 -19.38 3.56
CA THR A 258 25.32 -19.07 4.66
C THR A 258 24.36 -20.23 4.88
N ILE A 259 24.12 -20.59 6.13
CA ILE A 259 23.10 -21.56 6.55
C ILE A 259 22.11 -20.81 7.44
N THR A 260 20.81 -20.93 7.12
CA THR A 260 19.74 -20.22 7.84
C THR A 260 18.67 -21.19 8.30
N TYR A 261 18.43 -21.28 9.59
CA TYR A 261 17.36 -22.08 10.17
C TYR A 261 16.22 -21.17 10.63
N PRO A 262 15.07 -21.17 9.94
CA PRO A 262 13.89 -20.44 10.42
C PRO A 262 13.38 -21.06 11.72
N VAL A 263 12.87 -20.22 12.60
CA VAL A 263 12.20 -20.65 13.83
C VAL A 263 10.74 -20.94 13.48
N GLU A 264 10.41 -22.23 13.40
CA GLU A 264 9.08 -22.72 13.03
C GLU A 264 8.53 -23.65 14.11
N ALA A 265 7.21 -23.66 14.26
CA ALA A 265 6.54 -24.63 15.12
C ALA A 265 6.70 -26.06 14.58
N SER A 266 7.06 -26.98 15.45
CA SER A 266 7.17 -28.40 15.09
C SER A 266 5.80 -29.02 14.75
N SER A 267 5.83 -30.18 14.10
CA SER A 267 4.62 -30.97 13.87
C SER A 267 3.91 -31.40 15.17
N ALA A 268 4.65 -31.51 16.28
CA ALA A 268 4.07 -31.82 17.58
C ALA A 268 3.30 -30.61 18.13
N THR A 269 3.88 -29.42 18.05
CA THR A 269 3.22 -28.17 18.43
C THR A 269 1.99 -27.90 17.59
N ARG A 270 2.08 -28.04 16.25
CA ARG A 270 0.92 -27.93 15.33
C ARG A 270 -0.20 -28.88 15.70
N ARG A 271 0.10 -30.16 15.98
CA ARG A 271 -0.92 -31.15 16.43
C ARG A 271 -1.54 -30.79 17.78
N ASN A 272 -0.76 -30.26 18.70
CA ASN A 272 -1.27 -29.80 20.01
C ASN A 272 -2.25 -28.65 19.86
N VAL A 273 -1.89 -27.61 19.08
CA VAL A 273 -2.76 -26.46 18.82
C VAL A 273 -4.03 -26.89 18.08
N HIS A 274 -3.92 -27.78 17.08
CA HIS A 274 -5.07 -28.34 16.40
C HIS A 274 -6.00 -29.11 17.36
N SER A 275 -5.41 -29.87 18.31
CA SER A 275 -6.20 -30.57 19.33
C SER A 275 -6.93 -29.62 20.26
N GLN A 276 -6.32 -28.50 20.63
CA GLN A 276 -6.97 -27.43 21.42
C GLN A 276 -8.13 -26.80 20.64
N ALA A 277 -7.94 -26.48 19.36
CA ALA A 277 -9.00 -25.98 18.48
C ALA A 277 -10.15 -27.00 18.33
N SER A 278 -9.83 -28.30 18.28
CA SER A 278 -10.80 -29.37 18.19
C SER A 278 -11.65 -29.48 19.46
N LEU A 279 -11.03 -29.44 20.64
CA LEU A 279 -11.73 -29.44 21.92
C LEU A 279 -12.64 -28.23 22.03
N PHE A 280 -12.14 -27.04 21.67
CA PHE A 280 -12.92 -25.82 21.68
C PHE A 280 -14.15 -25.91 20.75
N SER A 281 -13.97 -26.42 19.52
CA SER A 281 -15.08 -26.60 18.57
C SER A 281 -16.17 -27.54 19.10
N VAL A 282 -15.78 -28.53 19.88
CA VAL A 282 -16.75 -29.46 20.51
C VAL A 282 -17.44 -28.80 21.73
N GLU A 283 -16.69 -28.14 22.60
CA GLU A 283 -17.23 -27.48 23.81
C GLU A 283 -18.15 -26.30 23.46
N GLY A 284 -17.80 -25.52 22.46
CA GLY A 284 -18.56 -24.36 22.01
C GLY A 284 -19.81 -24.72 21.18
N LYS A 285 -20.05 -26.01 20.89
CA LYS A 285 -21.12 -26.44 19.98
C LYS A 285 -22.51 -26.19 20.57
N GLY A 286 -23.40 -25.62 19.76
CA GLY A 286 -24.82 -25.51 20.04
C GLY A 286 -25.39 -24.10 20.08
N SER A 287 -24.64 -23.10 20.50
CA SER A 287 -25.10 -21.70 20.53
C SER A 287 -23.94 -20.72 20.57
N VAL A 288 -24.23 -19.44 20.33
CA VAL A 288 -23.26 -18.34 20.52
C VAL A 288 -22.80 -18.24 21.99
N ASP A 289 -23.71 -18.48 22.93
CA ASP A 289 -23.38 -18.45 24.37
C ASP A 289 -22.40 -19.58 24.73
N ALA A 290 -22.64 -20.80 24.24
CA ALA A 290 -21.72 -21.92 24.46
C ALA A 290 -20.32 -21.64 23.86
N PHE A 291 -20.25 -21.02 22.69
CA PHE A 291 -19.00 -20.58 22.08
C PHE A 291 -18.26 -19.58 22.99
N ASN A 292 -18.96 -18.59 23.50
CA ASN A 292 -18.38 -17.57 24.40
C ASN A 292 -17.95 -18.15 25.74
N GLU A 293 -18.72 -19.10 26.30
CA GLU A 293 -18.34 -19.82 27.53
C GLU A 293 -17.07 -20.66 27.31
N ALA A 294 -16.97 -21.38 26.21
CA ALA A 294 -15.77 -22.13 25.85
C ALA A 294 -14.57 -21.22 25.66
N ALA A 295 -14.76 -20.05 25.04
CA ALA A 295 -13.69 -19.06 24.87
C ALA A 295 -13.21 -18.52 26.23
N ASN A 296 -14.13 -18.16 27.13
CA ASN A 296 -13.80 -17.71 28.47
C ASN A 296 -13.06 -18.79 29.27
N LYS A 297 -13.52 -20.04 29.22
CA LYS A 297 -12.88 -21.18 29.88
C LYS A 297 -11.47 -21.42 29.36
N GLY A 298 -11.28 -21.29 28.05
CA GLY A 298 -9.98 -21.43 27.39
C GLY A 298 -9.08 -20.20 27.49
N ASN A 299 -9.52 -19.13 28.17
CA ASN A 299 -8.83 -17.83 28.20
C ASN A 299 -8.50 -17.30 26.80
N LEU A 300 -9.43 -17.51 25.84
CA LEU A 300 -9.33 -17.11 24.46
C LEU A 300 -10.14 -15.83 24.26
N THR A 301 -9.70 -14.98 23.32
CA THR A 301 -10.38 -13.72 23.02
C THR A 301 -11.09 -13.83 21.66
N PRO A 302 -12.43 -13.95 21.65
CA PRO A 302 -13.19 -13.93 20.41
C PRO A 302 -13.02 -12.57 19.69
N ARG A 303 -12.89 -12.62 18.38
CA ARG A 303 -12.89 -11.46 17.47
C ARG A 303 -14.19 -11.46 16.69
N GLU A 304 -14.69 -10.28 16.34
CA GLU A 304 -15.89 -10.14 15.53
C GLU A 304 -15.53 -9.66 14.12
N ALA A 305 -16.23 -10.20 13.13
CA ALA A 305 -16.12 -9.74 11.76
C ALA A 305 -17.47 -9.78 11.05
N LYS A 306 -17.72 -8.75 10.25
CA LYS A 306 -18.88 -8.66 9.36
C LYS A 306 -18.46 -8.95 7.94
N LEU A 307 -19.11 -9.90 7.32
CA LEU A 307 -18.97 -10.27 5.90
C LEU A 307 -20.15 -9.71 5.11
N THR A 308 -19.89 -9.08 4.00
CA THR A 308 -20.90 -8.67 3.02
C THR A 308 -20.87 -9.58 1.80
N GLN A 309 -21.97 -9.65 1.08
CA GLN A 309 -22.05 -10.46 -0.14
C GLN A 309 -20.98 -9.99 -1.15
N GLY A 310 -20.12 -10.93 -1.54
CA GLY A 310 -18.99 -10.68 -2.44
C GLY A 310 -17.63 -10.64 -1.74
N ASP A 311 -17.58 -10.59 -0.40
CA ASP A 311 -16.32 -10.73 0.32
C ASP A 311 -15.76 -12.13 0.12
N ARG A 312 -14.47 -12.21 -0.20
CA ARG A 312 -13.77 -13.47 -0.41
C ARG A 312 -12.92 -13.89 0.76
N LEU A 313 -12.52 -12.95 1.57
CA LEU A 313 -11.64 -13.12 2.72
C LEU A 313 -12.20 -12.36 3.91
N LEU A 314 -11.95 -12.86 5.08
CA LEU A 314 -12.20 -12.16 6.34
C LEU A 314 -11.12 -11.11 6.52
N GLN A 315 -11.51 -9.87 6.82
CA GLN A 315 -10.54 -8.80 7.01
C GLN A 315 -9.57 -9.15 8.15
N GLY A 316 -8.27 -9.09 7.85
CA GLY A 316 -7.20 -9.43 8.79
C GLY A 316 -6.85 -10.92 8.88
N LEU A 317 -7.48 -11.79 8.09
CA LEU A 317 -7.15 -13.22 7.98
C LEU A 317 -6.86 -13.57 6.51
N ALA A 318 -5.58 -13.79 6.19
CA ALA A 318 -5.21 -14.36 4.90
C ALA A 318 -5.80 -15.77 4.74
N ASP A 319 -6.06 -16.20 3.50
CA ASP A 319 -6.51 -17.56 3.16
C ASP A 319 -7.82 -18.04 3.84
N SER A 320 -8.68 -17.09 4.30
CA SER A 320 -9.93 -17.40 5.00
C SER A 320 -11.14 -17.72 4.09
N ARG A 321 -10.90 -18.05 2.82
CA ARG A 321 -11.95 -18.27 1.81
C ARG A 321 -12.95 -19.38 2.16
N GLU A 322 -12.48 -20.49 2.68
CA GLU A 322 -13.34 -21.60 3.08
C GLU A 322 -14.23 -21.22 4.28
N LEU A 323 -13.69 -20.49 5.22
CA LEU A 323 -14.43 -19.94 6.35
C LEU A 323 -15.55 -18.99 5.88
N VAL A 324 -15.26 -18.11 4.91
CA VAL A 324 -16.26 -17.21 4.33
C VAL A 324 -17.37 -18.00 3.64
N ARG A 325 -17.02 -19.02 2.84
CA ARG A 325 -18.01 -19.89 2.19
C ARG A 325 -18.90 -20.57 3.21
N TRP A 326 -18.31 -21.19 4.24
CA TRP A 326 -19.05 -21.82 5.32
C TRP A 326 -20.02 -20.84 5.99
N ALA A 327 -19.60 -19.61 6.25
CA ALA A 327 -20.40 -18.59 6.91
C ALA A 327 -21.69 -18.24 6.15
N TYR A 328 -21.67 -18.30 4.82
CA TYR A 328 -22.85 -18.05 3.99
C TYR A 328 -23.84 -19.22 3.97
N ASP A 329 -23.38 -20.45 4.16
CA ASP A 329 -24.21 -21.64 4.21
C ASP A 329 -24.71 -21.95 5.64
N ALA A 330 -24.07 -21.40 6.67
CA ALA A 330 -24.34 -21.65 8.06
C ALA A 330 -25.56 -20.85 8.59
N LYS A 331 -26.17 -21.35 9.65
CA LYS A 331 -27.27 -20.68 10.40
C LYS A 331 -26.69 -19.96 11.61
N VAL A 332 -27.46 -18.98 12.17
CA VAL A 332 -27.12 -18.36 13.44
C VAL A 332 -26.93 -19.41 14.52
N GLY A 333 -25.86 -19.32 15.29
CA GLY A 333 -25.46 -20.28 16.31
C GLY A 333 -24.72 -21.51 15.79
N ALA A 334 -24.57 -21.66 14.47
CA ALA A 334 -23.75 -22.73 13.89
C ALA A 334 -22.26 -22.43 14.15
N ILE A 335 -21.56 -23.45 14.63
CA ILE A 335 -20.11 -23.42 14.83
C ILE A 335 -19.44 -24.10 13.67
N SER A 336 -18.31 -23.56 13.24
CA SER A 336 -17.50 -24.10 12.16
C SER A 336 -16.74 -25.35 12.57
N GLU A 337 -16.34 -26.12 11.59
CA GLU A 337 -15.15 -26.96 11.73
C GLU A 337 -13.89 -26.10 11.90
N ILE A 338 -12.74 -26.74 12.09
CA ILE A 338 -11.46 -26.05 12.21
C ILE A 338 -10.96 -25.68 10.81
N PHE A 339 -10.83 -24.39 10.56
CA PHE A 339 -10.27 -23.91 9.30
C PHE A 339 -8.78 -23.59 9.47
N PRO A 340 -7.90 -24.12 8.62
CA PRO A 340 -6.52 -23.63 8.51
C PRO A 340 -6.55 -22.27 7.82
N VAL A 341 -5.91 -21.27 8.43
CA VAL A 341 -5.81 -19.91 7.93
C VAL A 341 -4.36 -19.45 8.04
N GLY A 342 -3.61 -19.52 6.94
CA GLY A 342 -2.16 -19.42 6.97
C GLY A 342 -1.56 -20.58 7.77
N ASP A 343 -0.76 -20.24 8.78
CA ASP A 343 -0.18 -21.23 9.69
C ASP A 343 -1.06 -21.56 10.90
N ASP A 344 -2.12 -20.78 11.14
CA ASP A 344 -3.00 -20.85 12.31
C ASP A 344 -4.26 -21.67 12.07
N TYR A 345 -5.04 -21.90 13.13
CA TYR A 345 -6.35 -22.52 13.06
C TYR A 345 -7.42 -21.54 13.56
N VAL A 346 -8.57 -21.56 12.91
CA VAL A 346 -9.70 -20.70 13.25
C VAL A 346 -10.96 -21.54 13.46
N VAL A 347 -11.68 -21.21 14.53
CA VAL A 347 -13.05 -21.71 14.78
C VAL A 347 -13.97 -20.52 14.91
N ALA A 348 -15.09 -20.53 14.22
CA ALA A 348 -16.04 -19.43 14.17
C ALA A 348 -17.46 -19.87 14.48
N VAL A 349 -18.30 -18.91 14.90
CA VAL A 349 -19.74 -19.04 15.05
C VAL A 349 -20.43 -17.91 14.32
N VAL A 350 -21.54 -18.19 13.64
CA VAL A 350 -22.39 -17.15 13.04
C VAL A 350 -23.25 -16.53 14.15
N THR A 351 -23.08 -15.23 14.38
CA THR A 351 -23.83 -14.50 15.42
C THR A 351 -25.06 -13.79 14.87
N GLU A 352 -24.97 -13.26 13.63
CA GLU A 352 -26.08 -12.55 12.98
C GLU A 352 -26.11 -12.86 11.49
N ILE A 353 -27.32 -12.97 10.94
CA ILE A 353 -27.60 -13.04 9.51
C ILE A 353 -28.52 -11.86 9.19
N ASP A 354 -28.04 -10.93 8.38
CA ASP A 354 -28.81 -9.81 7.89
C ASP A 354 -29.02 -9.97 6.38
N ASN A 355 -30.27 -10.21 5.98
CA ASN A 355 -30.66 -10.35 4.57
C ASN A 355 -31.55 -9.18 4.11
N GLU A 356 -31.64 -8.12 4.92
CA GLU A 356 -32.43 -6.95 4.57
C GLU A 356 -31.74 -6.13 3.49
N ASP A 357 -32.50 -5.66 2.50
CA ASP A 357 -31.98 -4.79 1.44
C ASP A 357 -31.63 -3.38 1.94
N TYR A 358 -32.18 -3.00 3.10
CA TYR A 358 -32.01 -1.67 3.67
C TYR A 358 -31.72 -1.77 5.15
N THR A 359 -30.81 -0.95 5.64
CA THR A 359 -30.55 -0.83 7.07
C THR A 359 -31.83 -0.42 7.81
N PRO A 360 -32.31 -1.21 8.80
CA PRO A 360 -33.52 -0.91 9.55
C PRO A 360 -33.47 0.49 10.18
N ILE A 361 -34.62 1.17 10.17
CA ILE A 361 -34.74 2.55 10.66
C ILE A 361 -34.27 2.69 12.11
N GLU A 362 -34.49 1.67 12.92
CA GLU A 362 -34.10 1.63 14.34
C GLU A 362 -32.58 1.78 14.52
N LYS A 363 -31.78 1.19 13.61
CA LYS A 363 -30.32 1.27 13.62
C LYS A 363 -29.81 2.66 13.22
N VAL A 364 -30.57 3.43 12.45
CA VAL A 364 -30.16 4.73 11.89
C VAL A 364 -30.93 5.93 12.45
N ALA A 365 -31.97 5.69 13.24
CA ALA A 365 -32.87 6.74 13.77
C ALA A 365 -32.12 7.85 14.52
N ASN A 366 -31.12 7.53 15.33
CA ASN A 366 -30.34 8.53 16.04
C ASN A 366 -29.51 9.41 15.11
N ASN A 367 -28.91 8.83 14.08
CA ASN A 367 -28.14 9.59 13.08
C ASN A 367 -29.06 10.52 12.26
N ILE A 368 -30.25 10.02 11.90
CA ILE A 368 -31.26 10.82 11.21
C ILE A 368 -31.73 11.96 12.12
N ARG A 369 -32.00 11.69 13.40
CA ARG A 369 -32.37 12.71 14.37
C ARG A 369 -31.34 13.83 14.45
N GLN A 370 -30.06 13.52 14.54
CA GLN A 370 -28.98 14.50 14.57
C GLN A 370 -28.91 15.31 13.28
N THR A 371 -29.12 14.66 12.14
CA THR A 371 -29.19 15.36 10.84
C THR A 371 -30.34 16.36 10.81
N LEU A 372 -31.54 15.96 11.23
CA LEU A 372 -32.73 16.82 11.28
C LEU A 372 -32.59 17.96 12.29
N ILE A 373 -31.96 17.73 13.45
CA ILE A 373 -31.64 18.79 14.41
C ILE A 373 -30.70 19.80 13.75
N THR A 374 -29.68 19.35 13.03
CA THR A 374 -28.75 20.22 12.30
C THR A 374 -29.47 21.02 11.22
N ASP A 375 -30.41 20.40 10.51
CA ASP A 375 -31.25 21.10 9.52
C ASP A 375 -32.10 22.22 10.16
N LYS A 376 -32.76 21.92 11.28
CA LYS A 376 -33.55 22.91 12.04
C LYS A 376 -32.68 24.04 12.60
N LYS A 377 -31.46 23.74 13.06
CA LYS A 377 -30.49 24.75 13.47
C LYS A 377 -30.08 25.65 12.31
N PHE A 378 -29.82 25.07 11.15
CA PHE A 378 -29.52 25.82 9.94
C PHE A 378 -30.67 26.79 9.61
N GLU A 379 -31.91 26.30 9.51
CA GLU A 379 -33.09 27.12 9.27
C GLU A 379 -33.24 28.25 10.29
N LYS A 380 -33.03 27.97 11.56
CA LYS A 380 -33.07 28.96 12.62
C LYS A 380 -32.00 30.04 12.43
N ILE A 381 -30.77 29.67 12.16
CA ILE A 381 -29.68 30.63 11.91
C ILE A 381 -29.97 31.46 10.66
N VAL A 382 -30.44 30.85 9.57
CA VAL A 382 -30.84 31.58 8.36
C VAL A 382 -31.91 32.59 8.65
N SER A 383 -32.87 32.27 9.51
CA SER A 383 -33.94 33.24 9.90
C SER A 383 -33.39 34.48 10.64
N GLU A 384 -32.19 34.34 11.27
CA GLU A 384 -31.48 35.41 11.94
C GLU A 384 -30.48 36.16 11.03
N MET A 385 -30.10 35.59 9.87
CA MET A 385 -29.23 36.19 8.84
C MET A 385 -29.97 37.26 8.01
N LYS A 386 -30.43 38.29 8.68
CA LYS A 386 -31.13 39.41 8.03
C LYS A 386 -30.15 40.53 7.71
N GLY A 387 -30.33 41.19 6.56
CA GLY A 387 -29.51 42.30 6.12
C GLY A 387 -29.20 42.21 4.63
N SER A 388 -28.80 43.32 4.05
CA SER A 388 -28.34 43.45 2.67
C SER A 388 -26.83 43.56 2.54
N THR A 389 -26.12 43.71 3.67
CA THR A 389 -24.65 43.75 3.75
C THR A 389 -24.14 42.71 4.74
N ILE A 390 -22.89 42.33 4.58
CA ILE A 390 -22.26 41.34 5.47
C ILE A 390 -22.16 41.84 6.91
N GLU A 391 -21.99 43.15 7.11
CA GLU A 391 -21.92 43.81 8.40
C GLU A 391 -23.28 43.79 9.11
N GLU A 392 -24.36 44.02 8.40
CA GLU A 392 -25.74 43.93 8.94
C GLU A 392 -26.05 42.49 9.38
N VAL A 393 -25.64 41.49 8.59
CA VAL A 393 -25.81 40.09 8.96
C VAL A 393 -24.96 39.75 10.20
N ALA A 394 -23.71 40.22 10.28
CA ALA A 394 -22.85 40.02 11.44
C ALA A 394 -23.48 40.59 12.71
N GLN A 395 -24.00 41.82 12.63
CA GLN A 395 -24.69 42.47 13.74
C GLN A 395 -25.93 41.69 14.21
N ASN A 396 -26.75 41.23 13.26
CA ASN A 396 -27.96 40.46 13.60
C ASN A 396 -27.66 39.09 14.19
N LEU A 397 -26.57 38.46 13.79
CA LEU A 397 -26.11 37.18 14.36
C LEU A 397 -25.33 37.35 15.67
N GLY A 398 -24.86 38.56 15.99
CA GLY A 398 -23.98 38.83 17.11
C GLY A 398 -22.60 38.20 16.93
N THR A 399 -22.09 38.19 15.69
CA THR A 399 -20.80 37.64 15.28
C THR A 399 -19.95 38.68 14.55
N GLU A 400 -18.72 38.35 14.23
CA GLU A 400 -17.79 39.24 13.54
C GLU A 400 -17.64 38.87 12.07
N VAL A 401 -17.30 39.86 11.25
CA VAL A 401 -16.91 39.65 9.86
C VAL A 401 -15.45 39.16 9.84
N VAL A 402 -15.21 38.00 9.24
CA VAL A 402 -13.89 37.35 9.22
C VAL A 402 -13.36 37.32 7.79
N PRO A 403 -12.16 37.83 7.52
CA PRO A 403 -11.57 37.80 6.18
C PRO A 403 -11.10 36.40 5.81
N PHE A 404 -11.11 36.11 4.51
CA PHE A 404 -10.43 34.95 3.92
C PHE A 404 -9.63 35.38 2.68
N GLU A 405 -8.55 34.66 2.42
CA GLU A 405 -7.63 34.93 1.31
C GLU A 405 -7.25 33.62 0.63
N ASP A 406 -6.94 33.69 -0.65
CA ASP A 406 -6.39 32.58 -1.46
C ASP A 406 -7.21 31.27 -1.45
N VAL A 407 -8.52 31.35 -1.33
CA VAL A 407 -9.39 30.19 -1.43
C VAL A 407 -9.46 29.73 -2.88
N ARG A 408 -9.25 28.44 -3.12
CA ARG A 408 -9.29 27.77 -4.43
C ARG A 408 -10.27 26.62 -4.42
N TYR A 409 -10.69 26.16 -5.58
CA TYR A 409 -11.54 24.98 -5.70
C TYR A 409 -10.97 23.74 -4.97
N GLY A 410 -9.64 23.55 -5.01
CA GLY A 410 -8.95 22.46 -4.32
C GLY A 410 -8.59 22.74 -2.86
N SER A 411 -9.03 23.87 -2.27
CA SER A 411 -8.77 24.15 -0.86
C SER A 411 -9.48 23.14 0.02
N PHE A 412 -8.77 22.65 1.05
CA PHE A 412 -9.34 21.69 2.01
C PHE A 412 -10.02 22.39 3.18
N PHE A 413 -9.56 23.58 3.56
CA PHE A 413 -10.13 24.36 4.67
C PHE A 413 -10.04 25.87 4.41
N ILE A 414 -10.86 26.65 5.11
CA ILE A 414 -10.78 28.10 5.19
C ILE A 414 -10.32 28.48 6.58
N ARG A 415 -9.35 29.38 6.67
CA ARG A 415 -8.80 29.85 7.96
C ARG A 415 -9.91 30.38 8.85
N ASN A 416 -9.93 30.00 10.13
CA ASN A 416 -10.93 30.33 11.15
C ASN A 416 -12.35 29.75 10.94
N MET A 417 -12.65 29.18 9.74
CA MET A 417 -13.92 28.50 9.46
C MET A 417 -13.79 26.98 9.65
N GLY A 418 -12.71 26.39 9.13
CA GLY A 418 -12.47 24.94 9.18
C GLY A 418 -12.70 24.24 7.85
N VAL A 419 -13.05 22.94 7.90
CA VAL A 419 -13.30 22.11 6.72
C VAL A 419 -14.76 22.24 6.29
N GLU A 420 -15.00 23.14 5.35
CA GLU A 420 -16.34 23.49 4.84
C GLU A 420 -16.42 23.40 3.31
N PRO A 421 -16.42 22.19 2.73
CA PRO A 421 -16.33 22.02 1.29
C PRO A 421 -17.50 22.66 0.50
N ARG A 422 -18.70 22.73 1.10
CA ARG A 422 -19.83 23.39 0.47
C ARG A 422 -19.65 24.89 0.40
N VAL A 423 -19.06 25.50 1.42
CA VAL A 423 -18.77 26.92 1.45
C VAL A 423 -17.65 27.24 0.46
N ILE A 424 -16.59 26.41 0.43
CA ILE A 424 -15.51 26.51 -0.57
C ILE A 424 -16.08 26.43 -1.98
N GLY A 425 -16.95 25.44 -2.24
CA GLY A 425 -17.63 25.31 -3.54
C GLY A 425 -18.48 26.52 -3.92
N ALA A 426 -19.21 27.08 -2.96
CA ALA A 426 -20.02 28.29 -3.19
C ALA A 426 -19.14 29.52 -3.46
N ILE A 427 -18.06 29.72 -2.70
CA ILE A 427 -17.09 30.81 -2.92
C ILE A 427 -16.47 30.71 -4.32
N THR A 428 -16.02 29.52 -4.70
CA THR A 428 -15.31 29.30 -5.98
C THR A 428 -16.24 29.27 -7.19
N ALA A 429 -17.54 29.16 -6.98
CA ALA A 429 -18.56 29.31 -8.01
C ALA A 429 -19.04 30.78 -8.20
N THR A 430 -18.49 31.73 -7.41
CA THR A 430 -18.88 33.12 -7.50
C THR A 430 -18.31 33.79 -8.77
N GLU A 431 -19.17 34.38 -9.57
CA GLU A 431 -18.78 35.13 -10.77
C GLU A 431 -18.74 36.65 -10.55
N GLN A 432 -19.50 37.15 -9.57
CA GLN A 432 -19.66 38.59 -9.30
C GLN A 432 -19.06 38.92 -7.93
N THR A 433 -18.16 39.89 -7.91
CA THR A 433 -17.58 40.43 -6.66
C THR A 433 -18.54 41.40 -5.96
N ASN A 434 -18.29 41.63 -4.66
CA ASN A 434 -18.99 42.58 -3.82
C ASN A 434 -20.51 42.33 -3.69
N THR A 435 -20.95 41.10 -3.87
CA THR A 435 -22.33 40.67 -3.69
C THR A 435 -22.42 39.72 -2.50
N LEU A 436 -23.36 39.95 -1.58
CA LEU A 436 -23.62 39.05 -0.48
C LEU A 436 -24.21 37.73 -1.00
N SER A 437 -23.62 36.61 -0.57
CA SER A 437 -24.10 35.30 -0.97
C SER A 437 -25.43 34.93 -0.29
N GLU A 438 -26.16 33.99 -0.89
CA GLU A 438 -27.21 33.27 -0.17
C GLU A 438 -26.59 32.47 1.00
N PRO A 439 -27.38 32.17 2.06
CA PRO A 439 -26.92 31.35 3.17
C PRO A 439 -26.50 29.96 2.73
N VAL A 440 -25.28 29.57 3.07
CA VAL A 440 -24.69 28.27 2.76
C VAL A 440 -24.66 27.38 4.01
N LYS A 441 -25.24 26.17 3.86
CA LYS A 441 -25.20 25.15 4.90
C LYS A 441 -23.84 24.44 4.88
N GLY A 442 -22.99 24.79 5.87
CA GLY A 442 -21.73 24.11 6.10
C GLY A 442 -21.87 22.83 6.94
N ASN A 443 -20.74 22.18 7.18
CA ASN A 443 -20.66 20.99 8.03
C ASN A 443 -20.91 21.34 9.51
N VAL A 444 -20.31 22.46 9.97
CA VAL A 444 -20.34 22.84 11.40
C VAL A 444 -21.09 24.12 11.67
N GLY A 445 -21.58 24.83 10.63
CA GLY A 445 -22.29 26.10 10.79
C GLY A 445 -23.03 26.52 9.52
N ALA A 446 -23.76 27.64 9.65
CA ALA A 446 -24.37 28.35 8.53
C ALA A 446 -23.56 29.61 8.24
N TYR A 447 -23.35 29.92 6.97
CA TYR A 447 -22.44 30.98 6.53
C TYR A 447 -23.03 31.81 5.40
N VAL A 448 -22.67 33.08 5.36
CA VAL A 448 -22.76 33.95 4.18
C VAL A 448 -21.39 34.54 3.94
N PHE A 449 -21.10 34.92 2.70
CA PHE A 449 -19.80 35.49 2.34
C PHE A 449 -19.95 36.56 1.26
N VAL A 450 -18.94 37.38 1.13
CA VAL A 450 -18.75 38.33 0.04
C VAL A 450 -17.36 38.10 -0.55
N VAL A 451 -17.28 37.80 -1.83
CA VAL A 451 -16.02 37.75 -2.57
C VAL A 451 -15.69 39.16 -3.02
N THR A 452 -14.53 39.68 -2.63
CA THR A 452 -14.08 41.04 -2.99
C THR A 452 -13.07 41.04 -4.12
N ASP A 453 -12.30 39.95 -4.28
CA ASP A 453 -11.28 39.83 -5.31
C ASP A 453 -11.26 38.40 -5.88
N ILE A 454 -11.12 38.32 -7.20
CA ILE A 454 -10.95 37.07 -7.96
C ILE A 454 -9.71 37.23 -8.82
N GLN A 455 -8.65 36.47 -8.48
CA GLN A 455 -7.43 36.45 -9.28
C GLN A 455 -7.46 35.30 -10.26
N GLU A 456 -7.25 35.61 -11.53
CA GLU A 456 -7.13 34.60 -12.56
C GLU A 456 -5.86 33.75 -12.36
N ALA A 457 -5.94 32.48 -12.66
CA ALA A 457 -4.77 31.59 -12.62
C ALA A 457 -3.76 32.01 -13.69
N GLU A 458 -2.47 31.96 -13.35
CA GLU A 458 -1.41 32.08 -14.35
C GLU A 458 -1.55 30.96 -15.38
N THR A 459 -1.49 31.31 -16.65
CA THR A 459 -1.54 30.31 -17.73
C THR A 459 -0.32 29.41 -17.64
N PRO A 460 -0.44 28.09 -17.60
CA PRO A 460 0.70 27.19 -17.53
C PRO A 460 1.69 27.47 -18.66
N GLN A 461 3.00 27.50 -18.34
CA GLN A 461 4.06 27.75 -19.33
C GLN A 461 4.08 26.71 -20.48
N SER A 462 3.47 25.55 -20.31
CA SER A 462 3.32 24.51 -21.33
C SER A 462 2.01 23.74 -21.15
N ILE A 463 1.02 24.09 -21.94
CA ILE A 463 -0.26 23.40 -22.05
C ILE A 463 -0.06 21.91 -22.43
N GLU A 464 0.95 21.63 -23.28
CA GLU A 464 1.27 20.27 -23.74
C GLU A 464 1.79 19.38 -22.59
N ALA A 465 2.62 19.90 -21.70
CA ALA A 465 3.11 19.17 -20.54
C ALA A 465 1.97 18.86 -19.54
N GLU A 466 1.04 19.78 -19.37
CA GLU A 466 -0.13 19.55 -18.51
C GLU A 466 -1.10 18.53 -19.12
N LYS A 467 -1.31 18.53 -20.45
CA LYS A 467 -2.09 17.48 -21.12
C LYS A 467 -1.48 16.10 -20.92
N VAL A 468 -0.18 15.96 -21.08
CA VAL A 468 0.53 14.66 -20.88
C VAL A 468 0.37 14.18 -19.44
N ARG A 469 0.47 15.06 -18.44
CA ARG A 469 0.25 14.73 -17.02
C ARG A 469 -1.20 14.30 -16.76
N ALA A 470 -2.16 15.01 -17.32
CA ALA A 470 -3.57 14.70 -17.18
C ALA A 470 -3.95 13.36 -17.83
N GLU A 471 -3.41 13.08 -19.01
CA GLU A 471 -3.58 11.80 -19.70
C GLU A 471 -3.01 10.63 -18.89
N ALA A 472 -1.78 10.76 -18.36
CA ALA A 472 -1.16 9.75 -17.52
C ALA A 472 -1.93 9.49 -16.22
N SER A 473 -2.40 10.56 -15.55
CA SER A 473 -3.23 10.48 -14.35
C SER A 473 -4.58 9.83 -14.63
N SER A 474 -5.23 10.20 -15.74
CA SER A 474 -6.54 9.66 -16.15
C SER A 474 -6.44 8.19 -16.54
N GLN A 475 -5.40 7.77 -17.26
CA GLN A 475 -5.15 6.36 -17.59
C GLN A 475 -5.01 5.49 -16.35
N GLY A 476 -4.23 5.93 -15.35
CA GLY A 476 -4.06 5.20 -14.09
C GLY A 476 -5.35 5.07 -13.26
N MET A 477 -6.23 6.08 -13.34
CA MET A 477 -7.52 6.06 -12.64
C MET A 477 -8.55 5.17 -13.37
N ILE A 478 -8.57 5.23 -14.69
CA ILE A 478 -9.45 4.39 -15.52
C ILE A 478 -9.07 2.93 -15.40
N GLN A 479 -7.79 2.57 -15.44
CA GLN A 479 -7.35 1.18 -15.28
C GLN A 479 -7.75 0.60 -13.92
N ARG A 480 -7.75 1.40 -12.85
CA ARG A 480 -8.14 0.95 -11.50
C ARG A 480 -9.65 0.83 -11.32
N ARG A 481 -10.45 1.67 -11.97
CA ARG A 481 -11.91 1.73 -11.80
C ARG A 481 -12.70 1.09 -12.94
N LEU A 482 -12.05 0.74 -14.05
CA LEU A 482 -12.74 0.19 -15.21
C LEU A 482 -13.43 -1.13 -14.89
N PHE A 483 -12.79 -1.99 -14.10
CA PHE A 483 -13.37 -3.27 -13.69
C PHE A 483 -14.57 -3.08 -12.77
N ASP A 484 -14.45 -2.23 -11.75
CA ASP A 484 -15.54 -1.92 -10.82
C ASP A 484 -16.74 -1.29 -11.55
N PHE A 485 -16.46 -0.40 -12.54
CA PHE A 485 -17.49 0.24 -13.35
C PHE A 485 -18.18 -0.75 -14.31
N LEU A 486 -17.42 -1.63 -14.95
CA LEU A 486 -17.97 -2.67 -15.82
C LEU A 486 -18.79 -3.70 -15.02
N GLU A 487 -18.33 -4.06 -13.83
CA GLU A 487 -19.07 -4.91 -12.90
C GLU A 487 -20.40 -4.29 -12.47
N GLN A 488 -20.41 -3.01 -12.11
CA GLN A 488 -21.64 -2.27 -11.77
C GLN A 488 -22.60 -2.12 -12.94
N MET A 489 -22.08 -1.80 -14.15
CA MET A 489 -22.91 -1.64 -15.34
C MET A 489 -23.48 -2.96 -15.89
N SER A 490 -22.76 -4.06 -15.72
CA SER A 490 -23.13 -5.35 -16.29
C SER A 490 -23.98 -6.20 -15.34
N ASN A 491 -24.26 -5.68 -14.14
CA ASN A 491 -25.01 -6.41 -13.09
C ASN A 491 -24.44 -7.84 -12.88
N VAL A 492 -23.09 -7.93 -12.88
CA VAL A 492 -22.37 -9.21 -12.78
C VAL A 492 -22.56 -9.78 -11.38
N GLU A 493 -23.26 -10.87 -11.29
CA GLU A 493 -23.35 -11.66 -10.08
C GLU A 493 -22.11 -12.58 -9.99
N ASP A 494 -21.15 -12.26 -9.14
CA ASP A 494 -19.96 -13.10 -8.94
C ASP A 494 -20.31 -14.32 -8.08
N LEU A 495 -20.67 -15.40 -8.75
CA LEU A 495 -20.96 -16.68 -8.12
C LEU A 495 -19.72 -17.55 -7.87
N ARG A 496 -18.51 -17.07 -8.20
CA ARG A 496 -17.27 -17.84 -8.02
C ARG A 496 -17.03 -18.23 -6.55
N GLY A 497 -17.40 -17.37 -5.60
CA GLY A 497 -17.35 -17.67 -4.16
C GLY A 497 -18.22 -18.86 -3.76
N LYS A 498 -19.22 -19.23 -4.58
CA LYS A 498 -20.13 -20.36 -4.34
C LYS A 498 -19.62 -21.68 -4.96
N TYR A 499 -18.81 -21.60 -6.00
CA TYR A 499 -18.42 -22.79 -6.79
C TYR A 499 -16.89 -23.02 -6.85
N PHE A 500 -16.09 -22.04 -6.54
CA PHE A 500 -14.63 -22.07 -6.54
C PHE A 500 -14.09 -21.42 -5.24
#